data_99bef080f32dff3559dd6c7236758f7f
#
_entry.id   99bef080f32dff3559dd6c7236758f7f
#
_cell.length_a   1.000
_cell.length_b   1.000
_cell.length_c   1.000
_cell.angle_alpha   90.00
_cell.angle_beta   90.00
_cell.angle_gamma   90.00
#
_symmetry.space_group_name_H-M   'P 1'
#
loop_
_entity.id
_entity.type
_entity.pdbx_description
1 polymer ?
#
loop_
_entity_poly.entity_id
_entity_poly.type
_entity_poly.pdbx_seq_one_letter_code
_entity_poly.pdbx_strand_id
1 'polypeptide(L)'
;MILRPGTFLLNRYEIIEKIGSGGMSDVYRARCHTLERFVAIKVLKDEFADDEGFVKRFKIEAQSAAKLENEHIVRVYDVVDDGKIHFIVMELVDGITLKEYIKIKGKLDITEGVSIAIQVAKALKPAHAQHIVHRDIKPQNILITDES
;
A
#
# COMPACT_ATOMS: atom_id res chain seq x y z
N MET A 1 -4.81 4.93 -16.94
CA MET A 1 -3.43 5.09 -17.48
C MET A 1 -2.57 3.95 -16.97
N ILE A 2 -1.94 3.25 -17.86
CA ILE A 2 -0.97 2.21 -17.47
C ILE A 2 0.42 2.83 -17.57
N LEU A 3 1.13 2.85 -16.45
CA LEU A 3 2.51 3.36 -16.43
C LEU A 3 3.44 2.27 -16.95
N ARG A 4 4.24 2.62 -17.95
CA ARG A 4 5.19 1.70 -18.56
C ARG A 4 6.53 1.71 -17.80
N PRO A 5 7.26 0.58 -17.76
CA PRO A 5 8.63 0.58 -17.23
C PRO A 5 9.47 1.68 -17.87
N GLY A 6 10.25 2.37 -17.06
CA GLY A 6 11.06 3.51 -17.49
C GLY A 6 10.37 4.86 -17.42
N THR A 7 9.07 4.92 -17.14
CA THR A 7 8.36 6.19 -16.92
C THR A 7 8.84 6.83 -15.63
N PHE A 8 9.10 8.15 -15.67
CA PHE A 8 9.49 8.91 -14.49
C PHE A 8 8.33 9.75 -13.98
N LEU A 9 8.09 9.69 -12.68
CA LEU A 9 7.16 10.58 -11.98
C LEU A 9 7.98 11.59 -11.16
N LEU A 10 7.65 12.87 -11.30
CA LEU A 10 8.34 13.99 -10.62
C LEU A 10 9.86 13.98 -10.85
N ASN A 11 10.33 13.45 -11.96
CA ASN A 11 11.75 13.34 -12.31
C ASN A 11 12.61 12.60 -11.26
N ARG A 12 11.99 11.83 -10.36
CA ARG A 12 12.74 11.09 -9.34
C ARG A 12 12.27 9.65 -9.11
N TYR A 13 11.06 9.31 -9.52
CA TYR A 13 10.55 7.94 -9.36
C TYR A 13 10.48 7.26 -10.73
N GLU A 14 11.32 6.29 -10.94
CA GLU A 14 11.31 5.48 -12.15
C GLU A 14 10.45 4.24 -11.95
N ILE A 15 9.42 4.07 -12.77
CA ILE A 15 8.54 2.90 -12.73
C ILE A 15 9.31 1.69 -13.25
N ILE A 16 9.36 0.62 -12.46
CA ILE A 16 10.03 -0.63 -12.83
C ILE A 16 9.03 -1.65 -13.35
N GLU A 17 7.97 -1.94 -12.57
CA GLU A 17 6.96 -2.91 -12.95
C GLU A 17 5.68 -2.73 -12.12
N LYS A 18 4.57 -3.20 -12.67
CA LYS A 18 3.30 -3.25 -11.94
C LYS A 18 3.31 -4.49 -11.04
N ILE A 19 3.05 -4.32 -9.76
CA ILE A 19 3.07 -5.41 -8.77
C ILE A 19 1.71 -5.73 -8.18
N GLY A 20 0.70 -4.90 -8.43
CA GLY A 20 -0.64 -5.16 -7.94
C GLY A 20 -1.69 -4.32 -8.62
N SER A 21 -2.94 -4.76 -8.54
CA SER A 21 -4.09 -4.04 -9.07
C SER A 21 -5.28 -4.24 -8.14
N GLY A 22 -5.84 -3.15 -7.66
CA GLY A 22 -7.06 -3.15 -6.86
C GLY A 22 -8.23 -2.57 -7.62
N GLY A 23 -9.35 -2.36 -6.92
CA GLY A 23 -10.55 -1.78 -7.52
C GLY A 23 -10.36 -0.35 -7.99
N MET A 24 -9.67 0.48 -7.21
CA MET A 24 -9.52 1.91 -7.47
C MET A 24 -8.11 2.31 -7.88
N SER A 25 -7.10 1.48 -7.62
CA SER A 25 -5.70 1.85 -7.81
C SER A 25 -4.88 0.68 -8.31
N ASP A 26 -3.77 1.03 -8.98
CA ASP A 26 -2.72 0.09 -9.35
C ASP A 26 -1.47 0.38 -8.53
N VAL A 27 -0.71 -0.65 -8.22
CA VAL A 27 0.53 -0.52 -7.44
C VAL A 27 1.72 -0.92 -8.32
N TYR A 28 2.74 -0.07 -8.29
CA TYR A 28 3.98 -0.28 -9.05
C TYR A 28 5.18 -0.33 -8.12
N ARG A 29 6.16 -1.17 -8.49
CA ARG A 29 7.49 -1.06 -7.93
C ARG A 29 8.21 0.04 -8.69
N ALA A 30 8.87 0.92 -7.96
CA ALA A 30 9.60 2.04 -8.53
C ALA A 30 10.92 2.25 -7.81
N ARG A 31 11.85 2.91 -8.49
CA ARG A 31 13.12 3.33 -7.91
C ARG A 31 13.10 4.83 -7.66
N CYS A 32 13.34 5.21 -6.43
CA CYS A 32 13.53 6.62 -6.07
C CYS A 32 15.00 6.98 -6.29
N HIS A 33 15.28 7.74 -7.35
CA HIS A 33 16.66 8.12 -7.70
C HIS A 33 17.26 9.14 -6.74
N THR A 34 16.43 9.95 -6.09
CA THR A 34 16.89 10.93 -5.10
C THR A 34 17.44 10.28 -3.85
N LEU A 35 16.77 9.24 -3.35
CA LEU A 35 17.17 8.51 -2.14
C LEU A 35 17.79 7.16 -2.43
N GLU A 36 17.97 6.81 -3.70
CA GLU A 36 18.58 5.56 -4.17
C GLU A 36 17.98 4.31 -3.51
N ARG A 37 16.66 4.25 -3.45
CA ARG A 37 15.95 3.09 -2.88
C ARG A 37 14.73 2.74 -3.70
N PHE A 38 14.29 1.49 -3.56
CA PHE A 38 13.02 1.05 -4.14
C PHE A 38 11.86 1.45 -3.26
N VAL A 39 10.73 1.77 -3.89
CA VAL A 39 9.48 2.13 -3.21
C VAL A 39 8.31 1.48 -3.94
N ALA A 40 7.14 1.44 -3.29
CA ALA A 40 5.89 1.11 -3.93
C ALA A 40 5.15 2.41 -4.25
N ILE A 41 4.56 2.50 -5.43
CA ILE A 41 3.75 3.66 -5.82
C ILE A 41 2.34 3.17 -6.14
N LYS A 42 1.38 3.68 -5.39
CA LYS A 42 -0.03 3.38 -5.56
C LYS A 42 -0.67 4.52 -6.33
N VAL A 43 -1.16 4.23 -7.52
CA VAL A 43 -1.71 5.23 -8.45
C VAL A 43 -3.21 5.06 -8.56
N LEU A 44 -3.96 6.15 -8.37
CA LEU A 44 -5.41 6.16 -8.57
C LEU A 44 -5.71 5.95 -10.06
N LYS A 45 -6.58 4.99 -10.36
CA LYS A 45 -6.96 4.70 -11.76
C LYS A 45 -7.65 5.90 -12.40
N ASP A 46 -7.47 6.06 -13.72
CA ASP A 46 -8.00 7.19 -14.48
C ASP A 46 -9.51 7.36 -14.33
N GLU A 47 -10.25 6.27 -14.27
CA GLU A 47 -11.72 6.32 -14.13
C GLU A 47 -12.18 6.97 -12.82
N PHE A 48 -11.31 7.04 -11.82
CA PHE A 48 -11.59 7.69 -10.53
C PHE A 48 -10.86 9.02 -10.36
N ALA A 49 -9.85 9.28 -11.20
CA ALA A 49 -9.00 10.47 -11.09
C ALA A 49 -9.75 11.78 -11.41
N ASP A 50 -10.83 11.70 -12.17
CA ASP A 50 -11.66 12.87 -12.51
C ASP A 50 -12.78 13.13 -11.50
N ASP A 51 -12.98 12.23 -10.53
CA ASP A 51 -14.00 12.39 -9.48
C ASP A 51 -13.36 12.97 -8.22
N GLU A 52 -13.71 14.22 -7.91
CA GLU A 52 -13.15 14.94 -6.75
C GLU A 52 -13.37 14.21 -5.43
N GLY A 53 -14.50 13.51 -5.28
CA GLY A 53 -14.80 12.75 -4.07
C GLY A 53 -13.85 11.57 -3.87
N PHE A 54 -13.54 10.83 -4.94
CA PHE A 54 -12.56 9.73 -4.88
C PHE A 54 -11.15 10.24 -4.64
N VAL A 55 -10.75 11.31 -5.32
CA VAL A 55 -9.43 11.92 -5.15
C VAL A 55 -9.25 12.40 -3.72
N LYS A 56 -10.26 13.07 -3.16
CA LYS A 56 -10.21 13.58 -1.78
C LYS A 56 -10.07 12.44 -0.77
N ARG A 57 -10.86 11.37 -0.91
CA ARG A 57 -10.77 10.20 -0.02
C ARG A 57 -9.43 9.50 -0.13
N PHE A 58 -8.92 9.33 -1.36
CA PHE A 58 -7.62 8.75 -1.61
C PHE A 58 -6.51 9.51 -0.87
N LYS A 59 -6.52 10.83 -0.94
CA LYS A 59 -5.57 11.69 -0.24
C LYS A 59 -5.71 11.62 1.27
N ILE A 60 -6.93 11.71 1.79
CA ILE A 60 -7.20 11.71 3.24
C ILE A 60 -6.77 10.40 3.87
N GLU A 61 -7.10 9.27 3.24
CA GLU A 61 -6.68 7.95 3.73
C GLU A 61 -5.16 7.82 3.77
N ALA A 62 -4.47 8.29 2.74
CA ALA A 62 -3.02 8.26 2.69
C ALA A 62 -2.39 9.19 3.74
N GLN A 63 -2.91 10.39 3.91
CA GLN A 63 -2.43 11.33 4.91
C GLN A 63 -2.64 10.82 6.33
N SER A 64 -3.75 10.13 6.57
CA SER A 64 -4.02 9.50 7.87
C SER A 64 -3.05 8.37 8.14
N ALA A 65 -2.79 7.52 7.14
CA ALA A 65 -1.82 6.43 7.24
C ALA A 65 -0.39 6.95 7.44
N ALA A 66 -0.05 8.08 6.82
CA ALA A 66 1.28 8.68 6.94
C ALA A 66 1.63 9.12 8.37
N LYS A 67 0.63 9.34 9.22
CA LYS A 67 0.83 9.69 10.63
C LYS A 67 1.17 8.50 11.51
N LEU A 68 1.01 7.27 10.99
CA LEU A 68 1.22 6.06 11.76
C LEU A 68 2.66 5.55 11.56
N GLU A 69 3.37 5.37 12.66
CA GLU A 69 4.68 4.75 12.67
C GLU A 69 4.58 3.46 13.48
N ASN A 70 4.59 2.33 12.80
CA ASN A 70 4.50 1.02 13.42
C ASN A 70 5.13 -0.02 12.48
N GLU A 71 5.91 -0.95 13.05
CA GLU A 71 6.58 -1.99 12.27
C GLU A 71 5.64 -2.92 11.51
N HIS A 72 4.38 -2.99 11.92
CA HIS A 72 3.36 -3.84 11.30
C HIS A 72 2.46 -3.08 10.33
N ILE A 73 2.73 -1.80 10.09
CA ILE A 73 1.98 -0.97 9.15
C ILE A 73 2.92 -0.48 8.06
N VAL A 74 2.51 -0.64 6.80
CA VAL A 74 3.26 -0.13 5.65
C VAL A 74 3.38 1.40 5.77
N ARG A 75 4.60 1.90 5.68
CA ARG A 75 4.88 3.33 5.78
C ARG A 75 4.46 4.08 4.53
N VAL A 76 3.81 5.23 4.71
CA VAL A 76 3.54 6.16 3.62
C VAL A 76 4.60 7.25 3.68
N TYR A 77 5.34 7.41 2.58
CA TYR A 77 6.42 8.39 2.49
C TYR A 77 5.94 9.72 1.93
N ASP A 78 5.03 9.70 0.96
CA ASP A 78 4.57 10.91 0.31
C ASP A 78 3.19 10.70 -0.33
N VAL A 79 2.45 11.79 -0.47
CA VAL A 79 1.15 11.82 -1.16
C VAL A 79 1.25 12.92 -2.20
N VAL A 80 1.13 12.55 -3.48
CA VAL A 80 1.39 13.46 -4.58
C VAL A 80 0.15 13.64 -5.45
N ASP A 81 -0.14 14.89 -5.74
CA ASP A 81 -1.16 15.31 -6.70
C ASP A 81 -0.48 16.16 -7.76
N ASP A 82 -0.32 15.61 -8.95
CA ASP A 82 0.33 16.26 -10.08
C ASP A 82 -0.71 16.78 -11.10
N GLY A 83 -1.91 17.10 -10.64
CA GLY A 83 -2.99 17.60 -11.48
C GLY A 83 -3.71 16.51 -12.25
N LYS A 84 -2.97 15.72 -13.01
CA LYS A 84 -3.53 14.63 -13.84
C LYS A 84 -3.39 13.26 -13.19
N ILE A 85 -2.37 13.08 -12.37
CA ILE A 85 -2.08 11.81 -11.74
C ILE A 85 -2.03 11.99 -10.22
N HIS A 86 -2.66 11.07 -9.51
CA HIS A 86 -2.70 11.07 -8.05
C HIS A 86 -2.07 9.78 -7.57
N PHE A 87 -1.00 9.90 -6.78
CA PHE A 87 -0.31 8.72 -6.31
C PHE A 87 0.24 8.87 -4.90
N ILE A 88 0.49 7.73 -4.28
CA ILE A 88 1.04 7.62 -2.94
C ILE A 88 2.35 6.85 -3.06
N VAL A 89 3.40 7.41 -2.46
CA VAL A 89 4.69 6.73 -2.36
C VAL A 89 4.77 6.07 -1.00
N MET A 90 5.02 4.78 -0.99
CA MET A 90 5.03 4.02 0.26
C MET A 90 6.17 3.01 0.29
N GLU A 91 6.37 2.46 1.46
CA GLU A 91 7.34 1.39 1.69
C GLU A 91 7.06 0.21 0.77
N LEU A 92 8.11 -0.29 0.11
CA LEU A 92 8.04 -1.53 -0.66
C LEU A 92 8.31 -2.68 0.30
N VAL A 93 7.29 -3.50 0.52
CA VAL A 93 7.38 -4.66 1.38
C VAL A 93 7.71 -5.88 0.54
N ASP A 94 8.80 -6.56 0.88
CA ASP A 94 9.21 -7.80 0.21
C ASP A 94 8.43 -8.96 0.82
N GLY A 95 7.35 -9.34 0.16
CA GLY A 95 6.46 -10.39 0.64
C GLY A 95 5.28 -10.60 -0.29
N ILE A 96 4.34 -11.40 0.16
CA ILE A 96 3.09 -11.68 -0.56
C ILE A 96 1.89 -11.31 0.30
N THR A 97 0.73 -11.15 -0.33
CA THR A 97 -0.50 -10.91 0.45
C THR A 97 -0.88 -12.17 1.24
N LEU A 98 -1.60 -11.97 2.32
CA LEU A 98 -2.15 -13.11 3.09
C LEU A 98 -3.07 -13.96 2.21
N LYS A 99 -3.80 -13.35 1.28
CA LYS A 99 -4.65 -14.06 0.34
C LYS A 99 -3.84 -15.02 -0.54
N GLU A 100 -2.71 -14.56 -1.08
CA GLU A 100 -1.80 -15.39 -1.88
C GLU A 100 -1.18 -16.51 -1.04
N TYR A 101 -0.78 -16.19 0.20
CA TYR A 101 -0.21 -17.16 1.13
C TYR A 101 -1.19 -18.29 1.45
N ILE A 102 -2.45 -17.97 1.75
CA ILE A 102 -3.50 -18.95 2.00
C ILE A 102 -3.72 -19.83 0.76
N LYS A 103 -3.69 -19.23 -0.42
CA LYS A 103 -3.86 -19.94 -1.69
C LYS A 103 -2.76 -20.96 -1.93
N ILE A 104 -1.52 -20.62 -1.59
CA ILE A 104 -0.36 -21.52 -1.72
C ILE A 104 -0.42 -22.65 -0.69
N LYS A 105 -0.77 -22.37 0.56
CA LYS A 105 -0.84 -23.36 1.64
C LYS A 105 -2.13 -24.18 1.65
N GLY A 106 -3.19 -23.68 1.00
CA GLY A 106 -4.52 -24.27 1.04
C GLY A 106 -5.36 -23.75 2.20
N LYS A 107 -4.86 -23.81 3.42
CA LYS A 107 -5.50 -23.25 4.60
C LYS A 107 -4.46 -22.97 5.69
N LEU A 108 -4.79 -22.08 6.62
CA LEU A 108 -3.96 -21.81 7.78
C LEU A 108 -4.32 -22.78 8.92
N ASP A 109 -3.32 -23.23 9.69
CA ASP A 109 -3.62 -23.91 10.93
C ASP A 109 -4.00 -22.87 12.01
N ILE A 110 -4.55 -23.36 13.13
CA ILE A 110 -5.04 -22.47 14.19
C ILE A 110 -3.93 -21.60 14.78
N THR A 111 -2.76 -22.16 15.02
CA THR A 111 -1.63 -21.45 15.63
C THR A 111 -1.17 -20.31 14.71
N GLU A 112 -1.04 -20.58 13.44
CA GLU A 112 -0.61 -19.60 12.44
C GLU A 112 -1.66 -18.49 12.25
N GLY A 113 -2.94 -18.86 12.15
CA GLY A 113 -4.02 -17.91 12.03
C GLY A 113 -4.13 -16.97 13.24
N VAL A 114 -3.97 -17.50 14.44
CA VAL A 114 -3.97 -16.71 15.68
C VAL A 114 -2.77 -15.76 15.72
N SER A 115 -1.59 -16.24 15.35
CA SER A 115 -0.38 -15.41 15.30
C SER A 115 -0.57 -14.20 14.36
N ILE A 116 -1.09 -14.43 13.16
CA ILE A 116 -1.37 -13.37 12.20
C ILE A 116 -2.39 -12.37 12.76
N ALA A 117 -3.48 -12.88 13.35
CA ALA A 117 -4.52 -12.04 13.94
C ALA A 117 -3.98 -11.15 15.06
N ILE A 118 -3.10 -11.67 15.89
CA ILE A 118 -2.47 -10.91 16.99
C ILE A 118 -1.60 -9.78 16.41
N GLN A 119 -0.80 -10.06 15.39
CA GLN A 119 0.04 -9.05 14.75
C GLN A 119 -0.79 -7.94 14.11
N VAL A 120 -1.89 -8.29 13.43
CA VAL A 120 -2.83 -7.31 12.86
C VAL A 120 -3.45 -6.44 13.95
N ALA A 121 -3.89 -7.06 15.05
CA ALA A 121 -4.46 -6.33 16.17
C ALA A 121 -3.45 -5.35 16.80
N LYS A 122 -2.19 -5.77 16.95
CA LYS A 122 -1.11 -4.90 17.44
C LYS A 122 -0.86 -3.71 16.51
N ALA A 123 -0.97 -3.92 15.20
CA ALA A 123 -0.84 -2.84 14.22
C ALA A 123 -1.98 -1.83 14.32
N LEU A 124 -3.21 -2.30 14.53
CA LEU A 124 -4.40 -1.46 14.59
C LEU A 124 -4.52 -0.66 15.90
N LYS A 125 -3.89 -1.11 16.98
CA LYS A 125 -3.98 -0.44 18.27
C LYS A 125 -3.54 1.03 18.22
N PRO A 126 -2.36 1.38 17.67
CA PRO A 126 -1.97 2.79 17.55
C PRO A 126 -2.90 3.59 16.65
N ALA A 127 -3.42 2.98 15.59
CA ALA A 127 -4.36 3.64 14.69
C ALA A 127 -5.67 3.99 15.41
N HIS A 128 -6.23 3.04 16.16
CA HIS A 128 -7.45 3.27 16.93
C HIS A 128 -7.23 4.30 18.03
N ALA A 129 -6.05 4.35 18.65
CA ALA A 129 -5.70 5.37 19.63
C ALA A 129 -5.71 6.79 19.04
N GLN A 130 -5.50 6.91 17.73
CA GLN A 130 -5.59 8.16 16.98
C GLN A 130 -6.95 8.34 16.27
N HIS A 131 -7.95 7.53 16.64
CA HIS A 131 -9.29 7.55 16.04
C HIS A 131 -9.32 7.21 14.55
N ILE A 132 -8.34 6.44 14.08
CA ILE A 132 -8.28 5.95 12.69
C ILE A 132 -8.82 4.53 12.64
N VAL A 133 -9.86 4.32 11.84
CA VAL A 133 -10.47 3.01 11.62
C VAL A 133 -10.20 2.57 10.19
N HIS A 134 -9.63 1.36 10.00
CA HIS A 134 -9.25 0.87 8.67
C HIS A 134 -10.46 0.65 7.75
N ARG A 135 -11.51 -0.01 8.27
CA ARG A 135 -12.77 -0.32 7.57
C ARG A 135 -12.69 -1.36 6.44
N ASP A 136 -11.51 -1.88 6.11
CA ASP A 136 -11.36 -2.87 5.03
C ASP A 136 -10.25 -3.89 5.34
N ILE A 137 -10.26 -4.44 6.55
CA ILE A 137 -9.32 -5.50 6.93
C ILE A 137 -9.73 -6.80 6.24
N LYS A 138 -8.87 -7.29 5.37
CA LYS A 138 -9.07 -8.55 4.64
C LYS A 138 -7.73 -9.10 4.17
N PRO A 139 -7.65 -10.40 3.80
CA PRO A 139 -6.37 -11.03 3.42
C PRO A 139 -5.63 -10.34 2.26
N GLN A 140 -6.35 -9.64 1.37
CA GLN A 140 -5.72 -8.89 0.27
C GLN A 140 -4.94 -7.68 0.74
N ASN A 141 -5.25 -7.13 1.94
CA ASN A 141 -4.66 -5.93 2.50
C ASN A 141 -3.64 -6.24 3.61
N ILE A 142 -3.27 -7.49 3.77
CA ILE A 142 -2.27 -7.94 4.74
C ILE A 142 -1.11 -8.54 3.96
N LEU A 143 0.11 -8.06 4.24
CA LEU A 143 1.33 -8.57 3.62
C LEU A 143 2.06 -9.48 4.58
N ILE A 144 2.52 -10.63 4.07
CA ILE A 144 3.29 -11.61 4.81
C ILE A 144 4.74 -11.49 4.37
N THR A 145 5.64 -11.32 5.32
CA THR A 145 7.08 -11.26 5.08
C THR A 145 7.79 -12.44 5.74
N ASP A 146 9.03 -12.68 5.35
CA ASP A 146 9.87 -13.70 5.98
C ASP A 146 10.35 -13.28 7.37
N GLU A 147 10.18 -12.03 7.73
CA GLU A 147 10.52 -11.54 9.07
C GLU A 147 9.41 -11.95 10.04
N SER A 148 9.74 -12.86 10.89
CA SER A 148 8.83 -13.35 11.93
C SER A 148 8.89 -12.49 13.19
#